data_f32e7ff33e485920e18b35152221a63d
#
_entry.id   f32e7ff33e485920e18b35152221a63d
#
_cell.length_a   1.000
_cell.length_b   1.000
_cell.length_c   1.000
_cell.angle_alpha   90.00
_cell.angle_beta   90.00
_cell.angle_gamma   90.00
#
_symmetry.space_group_name_H-M   'P 1'
#
loop_
_entity.id
_entity.type
_entity.pdbx_description
1 polymer ?
#
loop_
_entity_poly.entity_id
_entity_poly.type
_entity_poly.pdbx_seq_one_letter_code
_entity_poly.pdbx_strand_id
1 'polypeptide(L)'
;MEVERLKTKDIDSYRNFIKDVFGYDVSKKNVSDAMKNSIILALKLDNKVIASITLEESKEYIKGKKYYYASYFGVLNDYRRMGFATKIFDKVEELVEKNKIDYIELTSGNQRKEAHSFYSKHNFRIKDTTVFIKFYE
;
A
#
# COMPACT_ATOMS: atom_id res chain seq x y z
N MET A 1 -19.22 3.39 1.17
CA MET A 1 -17.98 2.84 0.57
C MET A 1 -16.86 2.91 1.60
N GLU A 2 -16.44 1.76 2.07
CA GLU A 2 -15.46 1.66 3.15
C GLU A 2 -14.19 0.95 2.69
N VAL A 3 -13.06 1.32 3.29
CA VAL A 3 -11.80 0.62 3.12
C VAL A 3 -11.78 -0.57 4.06
N GLU A 4 -11.55 -1.75 3.53
CA GLU A 4 -11.54 -3.00 4.28
C GLU A 4 -10.31 -3.82 3.94
N ARG A 5 -10.01 -4.80 4.79
CA ARG A 5 -9.01 -5.81 4.43
C ARG A 5 -9.49 -6.62 3.24
N LEU A 6 -8.58 -6.93 2.35
CA LEU A 6 -8.86 -7.78 1.19
C LEU A 6 -9.36 -9.15 1.67
N LYS A 7 -10.41 -9.65 1.05
CA LYS A 7 -10.98 -10.97 1.35
C LYS A 7 -10.67 -11.95 0.24
N THR A 8 -10.74 -13.23 0.54
CA THR A 8 -10.46 -14.29 -0.43
C THR A 8 -11.29 -14.14 -1.72
N LYS A 9 -12.55 -13.75 -1.58
CA LYS A 9 -13.43 -13.53 -2.74
C LYS A 9 -12.96 -12.37 -3.65
N ASP A 10 -12.09 -11.50 -3.16
CA ASP A 10 -11.63 -10.33 -3.90
C ASP A 10 -10.32 -10.57 -4.66
N ILE A 11 -9.73 -11.76 -4.56
CA ILE A 11 -8.40 -12.03 -5.10
C ILE A 11 -8.33 -11.77 -6.61
N ASP A 12 -9.33 -12.23 -7.38
CA ASP A 12 -9.30 -12.03 -8.83
C ASP A 12 -9.38 -10.56 -9.20
N SER A 13 -10.25 -9.79 -8.53
CA SER A 13 -10.37 -8.35 -8.75
C SER A 13 -9.10 -7.62 -8.36
N TYR A 14 -8.46 -8.03 -7.25
CA TYR A 14 -7.20 -7.45 -6.81
C TYR A 14 -6.07 -7.72 -7.81
N ARG A 15 -6.01 -8.92 -8.37
CA ARG A 15 -5.01 -9.26 -9.38
C ARG A 15 -5.17 -8.38 -10.62
N ASN A 16 -6.41 -8.12 -11.04
CA ASN A 16 -6.69 -7.19 -12.15
C ASN A 16 -6.25 -5.77 -11.80
N PHE A 17 -6.50 -5.34 -10.57
CA PHE A 17 -6.05 -4.03 -10.07
C PHE A 17 -4.52 -3.90 -10.15
N ILE A 18 -3.78 -4.89 -9.67
CA ILE A 18 -2.32 -4.88 -9.72
C ILE A 18 -1.81 -4.82 -11.16
N LYS A 19 -2.44 -5.58 -12.07
CA LYS A 19 -2.08 -5.56 -13.48
C LYS A 19 -2.31 -4.17 -14.10
N ASP A 20 -3.47 -3.59 -13.84
CA ASP A 20 -3.86 -2.32 -14.44
C ASP A 20 -3.03 -1.14 -13.90
N VAL A 21 -2.74 -1.13 -12.60
CA VAL A 21 -2.05 0.00 -11.96
C VAL A 21 -0.53 -0.13 -12.05
N PHE A 22 0.00 -1.34 -11.84
CA PHE A 22 1.44 -1.56 -11.70
C PHE A 22 2.05 -2.38 -12.84
N GLY A 23 1.24 -3.02 -13.66
CA GLY A 23 1.71 -3.76 -14.83
C GLY A 23 2.23 -5.16 -14.54
N TYR A 24 1.95 -5.73 -13.38
CA TYR A 24 2.45 -7.05 -12.99
C TYR A 24 1.35 -8.09 -12.96
N ASP A 25 1.68 -9.29 -13.42
CA ASP A 25 0.86 -10.47 -13.22
C ASP A 25 1.27 -11.11 -11.89
N VAL A 26 0.34 -11.18 -10.95
CA VAL A 26 0.59 -11.81 -9.65
C VAL A 26 -0.27 -13.05 -9.54
N SER A 27 0.31 -14.15 -9.02
CA SER A 27 -0.45 -15.40 -8.84
C SER A 27 -1.42 -15.32 -7.67
N LYS A 28 -2.47 -16.14 -7.73
CA LYS A 28 -3.41 -16.28 -6.61
C LYS A 28 -2.69 -16.72 -5.34
N LYS A 29 -1.73 -17.63 -5.47
CA LYS A 29 -0.94 -18.11 -4.33
C LYS A 29 -0.17 -16.97 -3.66
N ASN A 30 0.49 -16.13 -4.46
CA ASN A 30 1.26 -15.02 -3.91
C ASN A 30 0.36 -14.01 -3.21
N VAL A 31 -0.81 -13.71 -3.76
CA VAL A 31 -1.79 -12.82 -3.10
C VAL A 31 -2.26 -13.45 -1.78
N SER A 32 -2.61 -14.73 -1.80
CA SER A 32 -3.06 -15.44 -0.60
C SER A 32 -1.99 -15.44 0.50
N ASP A 33 -0.73 -15.66 0.13
CA ASP A 33 0.38 -15.63 1.07
C ASP A 33 0.56 -14.20 1.65
N ALA A 34 0.45 -13.19 0.80
CA ALA A 34 0.56 -11.79 1.24
C ALA A 34 -0.57 -11.43 2.21
N MET A 35 -1.78 -11.94 1.98
CA MET A 35 -2.92 -11.70 2.88
C MET A 35 -2.70 -12.27 4.28
N LYS A 36 -1.91 -13.34 4.39
CA LYS A 36 -1.58 -13.95 5.69
C LYS A 36 -0.48 -13.20 6.44
N ASN A 37 0.46 -12.61 5.71
CA ASN A 37 1.69 -12.04 6.28
C ASN A 37 1.69 -10.51 6.29
N SER A 38 0.71 -9.90 5.64
CA SER A 38 0.64 -8.44 5.47
C SER A 38 -0.81 -7.98 5.63
N ILE A 39 -0.99 -6.68 5.74
CA ILE A 39 -2.31 -6.07 5.71
C ILE A 39 -2.51 -5.50 4.31
N ILE A 40 -3.43 -6.08 3.55
CA ILE A 40 -3.82 -5.52 2.25
C ILE A 40 -5.17 -4.84 2.45
N LEU A 41 -5.19 -3.51 2.33
CA LEU A 41 -6.40 -2.72 2.41
C LEU A 41 -6.91 -2.45 0.99
N ALA A 42 -8.21 -2.53 0.80
CA ALA A 42 -8.83 -2.30 -0.50
C ALA A 42 -10.09 -1.48 -0.37
N LEU A 43 -10.32 -0.65 -1.35
CA LEU A 43 -11.57 0.07 -1.55
C LEU A 43 -12.22 -0.51 -2.80
N LYS A 44 -13.48 -0.96 -2.66
CA LYS A 44 -14.20 -1.61 -3.76
C LYS A 44 -15.40 -0.79 -4.17
N LEU A 45 -15.68 -0.80 -5.47
CA LEU A 45 -16.90 -0.26 -6.05
C LEU A 45 -17.51 -1.38 -6.89
N ASP A 46 -18.75 -1.78 -6.58
CA ASP A 46 -19.44 -2.87 -7.25
C ASP A 46 -18.58 -4.14 -7.34
N ASN A 47 -17.99 -4.55 -6.22
CA ASN A 47 -17.12 -5.71 -6.09
C ASN A 47 -15.79 -5.61 -6.86
N LYS A 48 -15.47 -4.44 -7.38
CA LYS A 48 -14.22 -4.20 -8.09
C LYS A 48 -13.26 -3.43 -7.20
N VAL A 49 -12.04 -3.93 -7.03
CA VAL A 49 -10.99 -3.22 -6.32
C VAL A 49 -10.55 -2.03 -7.15
N ILE A 50 -10.71 -0.83 -6.62
CA ILE A 50 -10.35 0.42 -7.32
C ILE A 50 -9.19 1.16 -6.69
N ALA A 51 -8.87 0.86 -5.43
CA ALA A 51 -7.72 1.43 -4.72
C ALA A 51 -7.25 0.44 -3.68
N SER A 52 -5.95 0.44 -3.41
CA SER A 52 -5.39 -0.50 -2.43
C SER A 52 -4.02 -0.03 -1.94
N ILE A 53 -3.61 -0.53 -0.78
CA ILE A 53 -2.27 -0.40 -0.22
C ILE A 53 -1.93 -1.68 0.52
N THR A 54 -0.65 -2.06 0.51
CA THR A 54 -0.15 -3.17 1.30
C THR A 54 0.73 -2.63 2.41
N LEU A 55 0.50 -3.09 3.64
CA LEU A 55 1.28 -2.71 4.81
C LEU A 55 1.92 -3.94 5.42
N GLU A 56 3.22 -3.88 5.64
CA GLU A 56 3.94 -4.92 6.38
C GLU A 56 4.39 -4.32 7.71
N GLU A 57 4.02 -4.96 8.82
CA GLU A 57 4.44 -4.50 10.14
C GLU A 57 5.84 -5.03 10.43
N SER A 58 6.73 -4.15 10.87
CA SER A 58 8.09 -4.50 11.17
C SER A 58 8.57 -3.76 12.41
N LYS A 59 9.70 -4.21 12.95
CA LYS A 59 10.26 -3.66 14.17
C LYS A 59 11.69 -3.23 13.92
N GLU A 60 11.99 -1.99 14.24
CA GLU A 60 13.36 -1.50 14.30
C GLU A 60 13.81 -1.71 15.76
N TYR A 61 14.50 -2.84 16.01
CA TYR A 61 14.71 -3.31 17.40
C TYR A 61 15.71 -2.50 18.18
N ILE A 62 16.67 -1.85 17.51
CA ILE A 62 17.70 -1.05 18.21
C ILE A 62 17.05 0.13 18.95
N LYS A 63 16.10 0.80 18.30
CA LYS A 63 15.40 1.96 18.86
C LYS A 63 14.06 1.58 19.51
N GLY A 64 13.67 0.31 19.41
CA GLY A 64 12.39 -0.16 19.93
C GLY A 64 11.20 0.42 19.20
N LYS A 65 11.34 0.73 17.91
CA LYS A 65 10.27 1.30 17.09
C LYS A 65 9.54 0.24 16.29
N LYS A 66 8.23 0.41 16.15
CA LYS A 66 7.37 -0.44 15.34
C LYS A 66 6.88 0.38 14.16
N TYR A 67 6.93 -0.16 12.95
CA TYR A 67 6.57 0.62 11.77
C TYR A 67 5.87 -0.24 10.71
N TYR A 68 5.17 0.45 9.81
CA TYR A 68 4.66 -0.16 8.60
C TYR A 68 5.58 0.18 7.43
N TYR A 69 5.96 -0.86 6.68
CA TYR A 69 6.49 -0.66 5.34
C TYR A 69 5.32 -0.73 4.37
N ALA A 70 5.07 0.36 3.63
CA ALA A 70 3.96 0.44 2.70
C ALA A 70 4.43 0.18 1.27
N SER A 71 3.63 -0.57 0.51
CA SER A 71 3.93 -0.88 -0.89
C SER A 71 2.62 -0.98 -1.69
N TYR A 72 2.75 -0.94 -3.01
CA TYR A 72 1.65 -1.09 -3.96
C TYR A 72 0.44 -0.23 -3.62
N PHE A 73 0.71 1.02 -3.29
CA PHE A 73 -0.32 2.02 -3.05
C PHE A 73 -0.72 2.68 -4.37
N GLY A 74 -1.99 2.55 -4.73
CA GLY A 74 -2.47 3.12 -5.99
C GLY A 74 -3.98 3.15 -6.10
N VAL A 75 -4.43 3.85 -7.13
CA VAL A 75 -5.83 4.00 -7.50
C VAL A 75 -5.94 3.75 -8.99
N LEU A 76 -6.96 3.00 -9.42
CA LEU A 76 -7.24 2.80 -10.84
C LEU A 76 -7.36 4.16 -11.55
N ASN A 77 -6.83 4.23 -12.77
CA ASN A 77 -6.73 5.49 -13.51
C ASN A 77 -8.06 6.25 -13.59
N ASP A 78 -9.15 5.53 -13.90
CA ASP A 78 -10.48 6.15 -14.06
C ASP A 78 -11.06 6.68 -12.75
N TYR A 79 -10.46 6.37 -11.62
CA TYR A 79 -10.95 6.77 -10.29
C TYR A 79 -10.01 7.73 -9.59
N ARG A 80 -8.99 8.23 -10.28
CA ARG A 80 -8.05 9.20 -9.69
C ARG A 80 -8.69 10.57 -9.53
N ARG A 81 -8.13 11.35 -8.58
CA ARG A 81 -8.59 12.71 -8.26
C ARG A 81 -10.01 12.76 -7.71
N MET A 82 -10.47 11.67 -7.12
CA MET A 82 -11.78 11.58 -6.48
C MET A 82 -11.69 11.41 -4.97
N GLY A 83 -10.48 11.55 -4.40
CA GLY A 83 -10.28 11.42 -2.96
C GLY A 83 -10.13 9.99 -2.45
N PHE A 84 -10.04 8.99 -3.33
CA PHE A 84 -9.94 7.60 -2.88
C PHE A 84 -8.59 7.26 -2.25
N ALA A 85 -7.51 7.89 -2.72
CA ALA A 85 -6.21 7.75 -2.07
C ALA A 85 -6.25 8.23 -0.62
N THR A 86 -6.91 9.34 -0.38
CA THR A 86 -7.11 9.89 0.96
C THR A 86 -7.93 8.94 1.83
N LYS A 87 -8.98 8.33 1.28
CA LYS A 87 -9.77 7.33 2.01
C LYS A 87 -8.93 6.13 2.45
N ILE A 88 -8.08 5.62 1.55
CA ILE A 88 -7.15 4.55 1.90
C ILE A 88 -6.25 4.99 3.06
N PHE A 89 -5.67 6.19 2.96
CA PHE A 89 -4.73 6.68 3.96
C PHE A 89 -5.39 7.01 5.30
N ASP A 90 -6.64 7.45 5.30
CA ASP A 90 -7.41 7.63 6.54
C ASP A 90 -7.50 6.31 7.30
N LYS A 91 -7.73 5.21 6.59
CA LYS A 91 -7.78 3.88 7.20
C LYS A 91 -6.40 3.45 7.71
N VAL A 92 -5.35 3.75 6.96
CA VAL A 92 -3.98 3.49 7.41
C VAL A 92 -3.71 4.22 8.73
N GLU A 93 -4.11 5.48 8.85
CA GLU A 93 -3.90 6.27 10.06
C GLU A 93 -4.69 5.72 11.25
N GLU A 94 -5.89 5.20 11.03
CA GLU A 94 -6.62 4.48 12.07
C GLU A 94 -5.82 3.28 12.60
N LEU A 95 -5.21 2.51 11.69
CA LEU A 95 -4.40 1.35 12.06
C LEU A 95 -3.11 1.76 12.76
N VAL A 96 -2.51 2.87 12.34
CA VAL A 96 -1.33 3.44 12.99
C VAL A 96 -1.62 3.75 14.46
N GLU A 97 -2.74 4.40 14.72
CA GLU A 97 -3.16 4.74 16.08
C GLU A 97 -3.50 3.48 16.88
N LYS A 98 -4.32 2.61 16.32
CA LYS A 98 -4.78 1.39 16.98
C LYS A 98 -3.63 0.48 17.37
N ASN A 99 -2.66 0.30 16.48
CA ASN A 99 -1.54 -0.63 16.64
C ASN A 99 -0.27 0.04 17.18
N LYS A 100 -0.35 1.33 17.52
CA LYS A 100 0.76 2.10 18.08
C LYS A 100 2.00 2.05 17.19
N ILE A 101 1.80 2.34 15.92
CA ILE A 101 2.87 2.37 14.92
C ILE A 101 3.60 3.71 15.04
N ASP A 102 4.93 3.65 15.07
CA ASP A 102 5.76 4.85 15.26
C ASP A 102 5.99 5.61 13.95
N TYR A 103 6.09 4.91 12.82
CA TYR A 103 6.25 5.57 11.52
C TYR A 103 5.87 4.64 10.38
N ILE A 104 5.74 5.23 9.20
CA ILE A 104 5.52 4.51 7.93
C ILE A 104 6.69 4.83 7.02
N GLU A 105 7.27 3.80 6.42
CA GLU A 105 8.32 3.95 5.43
C GLU A 105 7.87 3.34 4.11
N LEU A 106 8.24 3.98 3.01
CA LEU A 106 7.97 3.44 1.68
C LEU A 106 9.06 3.90 0.72
N THR A 107 9.16 3.21 -0.41
CA THR A 107 9.97 3.67 -1.54
C THR A 107 9.03 3.91 -2.71
N SER A 108 9.37 4.91 -3.53
CA SER A 108 8.55 5.27 -4.69
C SER A 108 9.49 5.67 -5.83
N GLY A 109 9.18 5.20 -7.04
CA GLY A 109 9.97 5.56 -8.21
C GLY A 109 10.06 7.07 -8.40
N ASN A 110 11.23 7.54 -8.79
CA ASN A 110 11.45 8.99 -8.93
C ASN A 110 10.56 9.65 -9.98
N GLN A 111 10.07 8.88 -10.95
CA GLN A 111 9.20 9.38 -12.00
C GLN A 111 7.73 9.55 -11.55
N ARG A 112 7.36 9.02 -10.39
CA ARG A 112 5.98 9.05 -9.89
C ARG A 112 5.69 10.37 -9.17
N LYS A 113 5.66 11.47 -9.93
CA LYS A 113 5.52 12.83 -9.38
C LYS A 113 4.21 13.06 -8.63
N GLU A 114 3.12 12.49 -9.14
CA GLU A 114 1.79 12.64 -8.53
C GLU A 114 1.74 11.95 -7.15
N ALA A 115 2.33 10.75 -7.07
CA ALA A 115 2.43 10.04 -5.79
C ALA A 115 3.28 10.82 -4.78
N HIS A 116 4.41 11.37 -5.23
CA HIS A 116 5.28 12.18 -4.36
C HIS A 116 4.55 13.41 -3.82
N SER A 117 3.74 14.06 -4.65
CA SER A 117 2.92 15.19 -4.23
C SER A 117 1.92 14.78 -3.15
N PHE A 118 1.28 13.62 -3.31
CA PHE A 118 0.38 13.07 -2.30
C PHE A 118 1.12 12.85 -0.97
N TYR A 119 2.29 12.22 -1.01
CA TYR A 119 3.06 11.94 0.20
C TYR A 119 3.44 13.23 0.93
N SER A 120 3.89 14.26 0.21
CA SER A 120 4.23 15.55 0.81
C SER A 120 3.02 16.18 1.52
N LYS A 121 1.84 16.09 0.89
CA LYS A 121 0.60 16.63 1.48
C LYS A 121 0.17 15.86 2.72
N HIS A 122 0.59 14.61 2.85
CA HIS A 122 0.26 13.77 4.01
C HIS A 122 1.41 13.67 5.01
N ASN A 123 2.27 14.69 5.03
CA ASN A 123 3.35 14.86 6.00
C ASN A 123 4.48 13.83 5.92
N PHE A 124 4.62 13.15 4.79
CA PHE A 124 5.80 12.35 4.54
C PHE A 124 6.98 13.26 4.20
N ARG A 125 8.14 12.88 4.66
CA ARG A 125 9.40 13.55 4.34
C ARG A 125 10.30 12.61 3.56
N ILE A 126 11.12 13.16 2.68
CA ILE A 126 12.13 12.37 1.99
C ILE A 126 13.19 11.97 3.02
N LYS A 127 13.44 10.66 3.13
CA LYS A 127 14.46 10.13 4.01
C LYS A 127 15.83 10.26 3.33
N ASP A 128 16.78 10.82 4.04
CA ASP A 128 18.15 10.97 3.53
C ASP A 128 18.87 9.62 3.61
N THR A 129 18.66 8.79 2.60
CA THR A 129 19.23 7.45 2.53
C THR A 129 19.27 7.00 1.07
N THR A 130 20.08 5.98 0.79
CA THR A 130 20.18 5.42 -0.54
C THR A 130 19.79 3.94 -0.48
N VAL A 131 18.97 3.52 -1.42
CA VAL A 131 18.56 2.12 -1.55
C VAL A 131 19.53 1.43 -2.49
N PHE A 132 20.13 0.33 -2.03
CA PHE A 132 20.98 -0.52 -2.85
C PHE A 132 20.26 -1.83 -3.11
N ILE A 133 20.45 -2.40 -4.29
CA ILE A 133 19.85 -3.67 -4.65
C ILE A 133 20.91 -4.55 -5.34
N LYS A 134 20.88 -5.84 -5.03
CA LYS A 134 21.74 -6.82 -5.66
C LYS A 134 20.91 -8.07 -5.93
N PHE A 135 20.90 -8.51 -7.18
CA PHE A 135 20.14 -9.71 -7.57
C PHE A 135 21.06 -10.93 -7.51
N TYR A 136 20.47 -12.04 -7.08
CA TYR A 136 21.16 -13.35 -7.07
C TYR A 136 20.38 -14.29 -7.97
N GLU A 137 21.13 -15.04 -8.80
CA GLU A 137 20.57 -16.03 -9.70
C GLU A 137 20.63 -17.44 -9.12
#